data_dcff5795c56689b128774432c6b427a5
#
_entry.id   dcff5795c56689b128774432c6b427a5
#
_cell.length_a   1.000
_cell.length_b   1.000
_cell.length_c   1.000
_cell.angle_alpha   90.00
_cell.angle_beta   90.00
_cell.angle_gamma   90.00
#
_symmetry.space_group_name_H-M   'P 1'
#
loop_
_entity.id
_entity.type
_entity.pdbx_description
1 polymer ?
#
loop_
_entity_poly.entity_id
_entity_poly.type
_entity_poly.pdbx_seq_one_letter_code
_entity_poly.pdbx_strand_id
1 'polypeptide(L)'
;MTALQKYARLEAVGVWRESDQGQRRDVIVSIGDATLVITDSQEKALAHWSLAAITRVNPGLVPALYHPEGDKTESLELPEDEVAMVEAIETLRRVIDRRRPKP
;
A
#
# COMPACT_ATOMS: atom_id res chain seq x y z
N MET A 1 6.16 -21.69 -2.34
CA MET A 1 5.57 -20.43 -2.80
C MET A 1 5.95 -19.32 -1.82
N THR A 2 6.43 -18.20 -2.30
CA THR A 2 6.75 -17.06 -1.43
C THR A 2 5.49 -16.27 -1.08
N ALA A 3 5.55 -15.48 0.00
CA ALA A 3 4.43 -14.62 0.37
C ALA A 3 4.09 -13.62 -0.73
N LEU A 4 5.10 -13.10 -1.44
CA LEU A 4 4.88 -12.18 -2.56
C LEU A 4 4.11 -12.84 -3.70
N GLN A 5 4.43 -14.09 -4.02
CA GLN A 5 3.72 -14.81 -5.09
C GLN A 5 2.25 -15.04 -4.76
N LYS A 6 1.92 -15.23 -3.49
CA LYS A 6 0.56 -15.44 -3.05
C LYS A 6 -0.33 -14.23 -3.39
N TYR A 7 0.23 -13.03 -3.36
CA TYR A 7 -0.52 -11.79 -3.55
C TYR A 7 -0.25 -11.13 -4.92
N ALA A 8 0.46 -11.79 -5.83
CA ALA A 8 0.90 -11.18 -7.09
C ALA A 8 -0.24 -10.71 -7.99
N ARG A 9 -1.43 -11.28 -7.85
CA ARG A 9 -2.59 -10.91 -8.68
C ARG A 9 -3.65 -10.14 -7.90
N LEU A 10 -3.37 -9.80 -6.64
CA LEU A 10 -4.32 -9.07 -5.83
C LEU A 10 -4.33 -7.61 -6.26
N GLU A 11 -5.52 -7.09 -6.52
CA GLU A 11 -5.73 -5.69 -6.84
C GLU A 11 -6.84 -5.14 -5.95
N ALA A 12 -6.76 -3.86 -5.65
CA ALA A 12 -7.75 -3.18 -4.83
C ALA A 12 -7.99 -1.77 -5.37
N VAL A 13 -9.17 -1.23 -5.12
CA VAL A 13 -9.43 0.18 -5.39
C VAL A 13 -9.13 0.98 -4.13
N GLY A 14 -8.63 2.20 -4.32
CA GLY A 14 -8.33 3.08 -3.20
C GLY A 14 -8.41 4.53 -3.62
N VAL A 15 -8.09 5.41 -2.68
CA VAL A 15 -8.00 6.85 -2.91
C VAL A 15 -6.60 7.30 -2.53
N TRP A 16 -5.93 7.95 -3.46
CA TRP A 16 -4.56 8.41 -3.29
C TRP A 16 -4.49 9.93 -3.38
N ARG A 17 -3.64 10.52 -2.55
CA ARG A 17 -3.32 11.95 -2.61
C ARG A 17 -1.82 12.09 -2.65
N GLU A 18 -1.34 12.88 -3.60
CA GLU A 18 0.09 13.15 -3.75
C GLU A 18 0.64 13.96 -2.58
N SER A 19 -0.19 14.81 -2.00
CA SER A 19 0.16 15.66 -0.85
C SER A 19 -1.13 16.05 -0.12
N ASP A 20 -0.99 16.67 1.07
CA ASP A 20 -2.18 17.13 1.82
C ASP A 20 -2.97 18.21 1.09
N GLN A 21 -2.36 18.87 0.12
CA GLN A 21 -3.07 19.85 -0.72
C GLN A 21 -3.46 19.27 -2.08
N GLY A 22 -3.10 18.03 -2.37
CA GLY A 22 -3.41 17.37 -3.62
C GLY A 22 -4.86 16.90 -3.68
N GLN A 23 -5.34 16.69 -4.91
CA GLN A 23 -6.68 16.15 -5.12
C GLN A 23 -6.70 14.67 -4.75
N ARG A 24 -7.82 14.23 -4.22
CA ARG A 24 -8.08 12.79 -4.03
C ARG A 24 -8.32 12.17 -5.39
N ARG A 25 -7.61 11.10 -5.68
CA ARG A 25 -7.71 10.40 -6.96
C ARG A 25 -8.06 8.94 -6.71
N ASP A 26 -9.02 8.44 -7.49
CA ASP A 26 -9.32 7.02 -7.47
C ASP A 26 -8.19 6.26 -8.16
N VAL A 27 -7.69 5.23 -7.51
CA VAL A 27 -6.53 4.48 -7.99
C VAL A 27 -6.77 2.99 -7.86
N ILE A 28 -5.93 2.22 -8.56
CA ILE A 28 -5.82 0.77 -8.40
C ILE A 28 -4.51 0.50 -7.67
N VAL A 29 -4.57 -0.36 -6.67
CA VAL A 29 -3.43 -0.74 -5.85
C VAL A 29 -3.12 -2.20 -6.12
N SER A 30 -1.85 -2.51 -6.38
CA SER A 30 -1.40 -3.89 -6.60
C SER A 30 -0.07 -4.12 -5.90
N ILE A 31 0.31 -5.41 -5.76
CA ILE A 31 1.55 -5.80 -5.11
C ILE A 31 2.58 -6.09 -6.20
N GLY A 32 3.70 -5.37 -6.15
CA GLY A 32 4.85 -5.62 -7.01
C GLY A 32 5.94 -6.36 -6.25
N ASP A 33 7.17 -6.23 -6.73
CA ASP A 33 8.32 -6.87 -6.10
C ASP A 33 8.74 -6.05 -4.88
N ALA A 34 8.29 -6.46 -3.71
CA ALA A 34 8.49 -5.78 -2.43
C ALA A 34 7.95 -4.33 -2.41
N THR A 35 7.06 -4.00 -3.34
CA THR A 35 6.48 -2.65 -3.43
C THR A 35 4.96 -2.72 -3.52
N LEU A 36 4.33 -1.64 -3.09
CA LEU A 36 2.93 -1.36 -3.37
C LEU A 36 2.90 -0.44 -4.58
N VAL A 37 2.21 -0.85 -5.64
CA VAL A 37 2.14 -0.08 -6.89
C VAL A 37 0.78 0.61 -6.95
N ILE A 38 0.79 1.91 -7.16
CA ILE A 38 -0.41 2.73 -7.24
C ILE A 38 -0.53 3.25 -8.67
N THR A 39 -1.61 2.86 -9.35
CA THR A 39 -1.85 3.23 -10.75
C THR A 39 -3.19 3.92 -10.92
N ASP A 40 -3.30 4.73 -11.98
CA ASP A 40 -4.58 5.34 -12.32
C ASP A 40 -5.44 4.38 -13.15
N SER A 41 -6.62 4.84 -13.59
CA SER A 41 -7.56 4.03 -14.37
C SER A 41 -7.03 3.67 -15.76
N GLN A 42 -5.96 4.31 -16.22
CA GLN A 42 -5.32 4.01 -17.51
C GLN A 42 -4.04 3.19 -17.34
N GLU A 43 -3.87 2.60 -16.16
CA GLU A 43 -2.72 1.75 -15.80
C GLU A 43 -1.39 2.51 -15.76
N LYS A 44 -1.44 3.84 -15.67
CA LYS A 44 -0.24 4.64 -15.50
C LYS A 44 0.19 4.62 -14.04
N ALA A 45 1.45 4.29 -13.79
CA ALA A 45 1.98 4.27 -12.43
C ALA A 45 2.09 5.69 -11.88
N LEU A 46 1.47 5.92 -10.74
CA LEU A 46 1.52 7.20 -10.03
C LEU A 46 2.54 7.17 -8.90
N ALA A 47 2.70 6.03 -8.24
CA ALA A 47 3.62 5.89 -7.13
C ALA A 47 3.99 4.43 -6.93
N HIS A 48 5.18 4.21 -6.35
CA HIS A 48 5.65 2.91 -5.88
C HIS A 48 6.12 3.10 -4.44
N TRP A 49 5.50 2.40 -3.50
CA TRP A 49 5.86 2.50 -2.09
C TRP A 49 6.56 1.22 -1.66
N SER A 50 7.65 1.35 -0.92
CA SER A 50 8.29 0.19 -0.30
C SER A 50 7.35 -0.44 0.73
N LEU A 51 7.03 -1.73 0.58
CA LEU A 51 6.16 -2.43 1.53
C LEU A 51 6.78 -2.48 2.93
N ALA A 52 8.10 -2.51 3.02
CA ALA A 52 8.79 -2.54 4.30
C ALA A 52 8.65 -1.24 5.10
N ALA A 53 8.32 -0.14 4.41
CA ALA A 53 8.35 1.19 5.01
C ALA A 53 6.99 1.88 5.06
N ILE A 54 5.92 1.17 4.66
CA ILE A 54 4.56 1.72 4.75
C ILE A 54 4.15 1.84 6.22
N THR A 55 3.56 2.97 6.56
CA THR A 55 3.03 3.22 7.90
C THR A 55 1.51 3.22 7.88
N ARG A 56 0.89 2.37 8.71
CA ARG A 56 -0.56 2.44 8.96
C ARG A 56 -0.84 3.55 9.95
N VAL A 57 -1.58 4.57 9.53
CA VAL A 57 -1.84 5.75 10.34
C VAL A 57 -2.89 5.48 11.42
N ASN A 58 -3.88 4.66 11.10
CA ASN A 58 -5.05 4.46 11.95
C ASN A 58 -5.33 2.98 12.21
N PRO A 59 -4.43 2.24 12.89
CA PRO A 59 -4.62 0.80 13.13
C PRO A 59 -5.97 0.52 13.77
N GLY A 60 -6.65 -0.52 13.26
CA GLY A 60 -7.94 -0.94 13.78
C GLY A 60 -9.13 -0.13 13.31
N LEU A 61 -8.92 0.93 12.55
CA LEU A 61 -10.00 1.78 12.04
C LEU A 61 -10.17 1.59 10.54
N VAL A 62 -11.34 1.89 10.03
CA VAL A 62 -11.66 1.88 8.61
C VAL A 62 -12.22 3.23 8.19
N PRO A 63 -11.93 3.69 6.97
CA PRO A 63 -11.04 3.09 5.98
C PRO A 63 -9.58 3.08 6.45
N ALA A 64 -8.80 2.13 5.94
CA ALA A 64 -7.38 2.03 6.29
C ALA A 64 -6.60 3.16 5.64
N LEU A 65 -5.81 3.88 6.43
CA LEU A 65 -5.04 5.03 5.95
C LEU A 65 -3.55 4.74 6.10
N TYR A 66 -2.79 5.00 5.03
CA TYR A 66 -1.37 4.71 4.96
C TYR A 66 -0.56 5.91 4.47
N HIS A 67 0.69 5.98 4.92
CA HIS A 67 1.71 6.89 4.36
C HIS A 67 2.91 6.09 3.88
N PRO A 68 3.64 6.57 2.85
CA PRO A 68 4.93 6.00 2.51
C PRO A 68 6.01 6.46 3.49
N GLU A 69 7.19 5.86 3.38
CA GLU A 69 8.32 6.27 4.20
C GLU A 69 8.72 7.71 3.90
N GLY A 70 8.91 8.48 4.96
CA GLY A 70 9.47 9.82 4.87
C GLY A 70 8.53 10.91 4.39
N ASP A 71 7.30 10.57 4.02
CA ASP A 71 6.34 11.58 3.56
C ASP A 71 4.98 11.36 4.18
N LYS A 72 4.67 12.17 5.19
CA LYS A 72 3.38 12.10 5.89
C LYS A 72 2.28 12.86 5.15
N THR A 73 2.60 13.53 4.05
CA THR A 73 1.62 14.28 3.27
C THR A 73 1.02 13.46 2.14
N GLU A 74 1.80 12.51 1.59
CA GLU A 74 1.27 11.56 0.62
C GLU A 74 0.46 10.50 1.35
N SER A 75 -0.71 10.13 0.83
CA SER A 75 -1.57 9.19 1.52
C SER A 75 -2.29 8.24 0.56
N LEU A 76 -2.61 7.06 1.08
CA LEU A 76 -3.45 6.07 0.42
C LEU A 76 -4.53 5.63 1.40
N GLU A 77 -5.78 5.65 0.94
CA GLU A 77 -6.91 5.21 1.73
C GLU A 77 -7.53 3.98 1.06
N LEU A 78 -7.68 2.90 1.81
CA LEU A 78 -8.33 1.68 1.32
C LEU A 78 -9.67 1.51 2.03
N PRO A 79 -10.77 1.37 1.27
CA PRO A 79 -12.10 1.26 1.87
C PRO A 79 -12.28 -0.04 2.63
N GLU A 80 -13.32 -0.08 3.46
CA GLU A 80 -13.60 -1.20 4.36
C GLU A 80 -13.71 -2.54 3.65
N ASP A 81 -14.24 -2.57 2.42
CA ASP A 81 -14.44 -3.80 1.66
C ASP A 81 -13.15 -4.32 1.01
N GLU A 82 -12.04 -3.59 1.11
CA GLU A 82 -10.75 -4.04 0.59
C GLU A 82 -9.89 -4.71 1.67
N VAL A 83 -10.51 -5.53 2.48
CA VAL A 83 -9.87 -6.25 3.59
C VAL A 83 -8.71 -7.12 3.11
N ALA A 84 -8.85 -7.77 1.95
CA ALA A 84 -7.81 -8.65 1.43
C ALA A 84 -6.51 -7.89 1.16
N MET A 85 -6.60 -6.68 0.62
CA MET A 85 -5.41 -5.85 0.36
C MET A 85 -4.80 -5.35 1.68
N VAL A 86 -5.62 -4.93 2.63
CA VAL A 86 -5.13 -4.50 3.95
C VAL A 86 -4.35 -5.62 4.63
N GLU A 87 -4.90 -6.83 4.64
CA GLU A 87 -4.22 -7.98 5.21
C GLU A 87 -2.92 -8.32 4.48
N ALA A 88 -2.93 -8.21 3.15
CA ALA A 88 -1.73 -8.46 2.34
C ALA A 88 -0.61 -7.49 2.69
N ILE A 89 -0.92 -6.19 2.79
CA ILE A 89 0.07 -5.17 3.14
C ILE A 89 0.68 -5.47 4.50
N GLU A 90 -0.13 -5.75 5.50
CA GLU A 90 0.36 -6.00 6.85
C GLU A 90 1.15 -7.30 6.96
N THR A 91 0.71 -8.35 6.26
CA THR A 91 1.41 -9.62 6.26
C THR A 91 2.77 -9.50 5.58
N LEU A 92 2.81 -8.89 4.39
CA LEU A 92 4.06 -8.73 3.64
C LEU A 92 5.05 -7.83 4.36
N ARG A 93 4.56 -6.76 4.97
CA ARG A 93 5.41 -5.88 5.77
C ARG A 93 6.14 -6.66 6.87
N ARG A 94 5.42 -7.52 7.60
CA ARG A 94 6.03 -8.34 8.67
C ARG A 94 7.02 -9.34 8.13
N VAL A 95 6.71 -9.98 7.00
CA VAL A 95 7.60 -10.96 6.38
C VAL A 95 8.90 -10.29 5.92
N ILE A 96 8.80 -9.12 5.30
CA ILE A 96 9.96 -8.39 4.82
C ILE A 96 10.82 -7.93 6.00
N ASP A 97 10.21 -7.42 7.08
CA ASP A 97 10.93 -7.00 8.28
C ASP A 97 11.72 -8.14 8.90
N ARG A 98 11.14 -9.34 8.95
CA ARG A 98 11.82 -10.52 9.50
C ARG A 98 13.05 -10.94 8.71
N ARG A 99 13.07 -10.64 7.42
CA ARG A 99 14.17 -11.01 6.51
C ARG A 99 15.24 -9.96 6.41
N ARG A 100 15.03 -8.79 7.01
CA ARG A 100 16.03 -7.74 7.00
C ARG A 100 17.21 -8.14 7.88
N PRO A 101 18.45 -7.97 7.38
CA PRO A 101 19.62 -8.15 8.24
C PRO A 101 19.54 -7.13 9.37
N LYS A 102 19.80 -7.60 10.58
CA LYS A 102 19.88 -6.68 11.72
C LYS A 102 21.25 -6.02 11.71
N PRO A 103 21.33 -4.72 11.99
CA PRO A 103 22.62 -4.04 12.10
C PRO A 103 23.44 -4.60 13.27
#